data_a95cc6745c774d0acfdefc4405129682
#
_entry.id   a95cc6745c774d0acfdefc4405129682
#
_cell.length_a   1.000
_cell.length_b   1.000
_cell.length_c   1.000
_cell.angle_alpha   90.00
_cell.angle_beta   90.00
_cell.angle_gamma   90.00
#
_symmetry.space_group_name_H-M   'P 1'
#
loop_
_entity.id
_entity.type
_entity.pdbx_description
1 polymer ?
#
loop_
_entity_poly.entity_id
_entity_poly.type
_entity_poly.pdbx_seq_one_letter_code
_entity_poly.pdbx_strand_id
1 'polypeptide(L)'
;MIHTARFFIFILLLTQAFTVFAGSAQVYVWRSEQGVLVFSDSPKPGAVELDVKEPNTIKSSIDTSILDIKPKAINNNYQVEIIQPEDKATIRSNIGSAYVTGQINSIVKPGLTIQLYLDDKPYKKPQTHSTFILRNIDRGEHQIKMALLNDKGKVIATSSTVTFYMHRTSVNKVN
;
A
#
# COMPACT_ATOMS: atom_id res chain seq x y z
N MET A 1 35.87 37.53 -43.56
CA MET A 1 34.79 36.87 -44.33
C MET A 1 35.16 35.49 -44.86
N ILE A 2 36.40 35.15 -45.15
CA ILE A 2 36.80 33.83 -45.70
C ILE A 2 36.76 32.72 -44.65
N HIS A 3 37.06 33.02 -43.40
CA HIS A 3 37.06 32.00 -42.28
C HIS A 3 35.66 31.56 -41.85
N THR A 4 34.71 32.44 -41.90
CA THR A 4 33.31 32.09 -41.55
C THR A 4 32.65 31.19 -42.60
N ALA A 5 32.97 31.41 -43.88
CA ALA A 5 32.46 30.56 -44.98
C ALA A 5 33.06 29.13 -44.91
N ARG A 6 34.32 28.99 -44.52
CA ARG A 6 34.97 27.67 -44.34
C ARG A 6 34.37 26.90 -43.17
N PHE A 7 34.00 27.57 -42.09
CA PHE A 7 33.39 26.95 -40.91
C PHE A 7 31.97 26.43 -41.23
N PHE A 8 31.21 27.17 -42.00
CA PHE A 8 29.85 26.73 -42.43
C PHE A 8 29.91 25.55 -43.41
N ILE A 9 30.90 25.48 -44.29
CA ILE A 9 31.10 24.34 -45.22
C ILE A 9 31.48 23.08 -44.43
N PHE A 10 32.27 23.21 -43.36
CA PHE A 10 32.65 22.05 -42.50
C PHE A 10 31.47 21.52 -41.70
N ILE A 11 30.61 22.38 -41.21
CA ILE A 11 29.35 21.98 -40.51
C ILE A 11 28.39 21.31 -41.48
N LEU A 12 28.23 21.79 -42.70
CA LEU A 12 27.35 21.19 -43.70
C LEU A 12 27.82 19.81 -44.16
N LEU A 13 29.13 19.55 -44.16
CA LEU A 13 29.71 18.23 -44.47
C LEU A 13 29.56 17.20 -43.32
N LEU A 14 29.44 17.69 -42.09
CA LEU A 14 29.25 16.81 -40.92
C LEU A 14 27.83 16.29 -40.78
N THR A 15 26.85 16.93 -41.40
CA THR A 15 25.43 16.53 -41.32
C THR A 15 25.01 15.44 -42.30
N GLN A 16 25.90 15.02 -43.20
CA GLN A 16 25.59 13.97 -44.21
C GLN A 16 25.89 12.54 -43.76
N ALA A 17 26.39 12.32 -42.55
CA ALA A 17 26.99 11.04 -42.14
C ALA A 17 26.06 10.05 -41.41
N PHE A 18 24.77 10.33 -41.28
CA PHE A 18 23.86 9.42 -40.56
C PHE A 18 22.62 9.02 -41.37
N THR A 19 22.81 8.46 -42.54
CA THR A 19 21.77 7.59 -43.12
C THR A 19 22.03 6.18 -42.58
N VAL A 20 21.44 5.86 -41.45
CA VAL A 20 21.33 4.46 -41.00
C VAL A 20 20.36 3.76 -41.94
N PHE A 21 20.89 2.94 -42.84
CA PHE A 21 20.11 1.99 -43.61
C PHE A 21 19.59 0.93 -42.63
N ALA A 22 18.35 1.01 -42.24
CA ALA A 22 17.65 -0.11 -41.63
C ALA A 22 17.47 -1.17 -42.74
N GLY A 23 18.42 -2.07 -42.85
CA GLY A 23 18.31 -3.23 -43.75
C GLY A 23 17.14 -4.11 -43.30
N SER A 24 16.30 -4.53 -44.25
CA SER A 24 15.31 -5.60 -44.04
C SER A 24 16.08 -6.82 -43.53
N ALA A 25 15.61 -7.41 -42.41
CA ALA A 25 16.20 -8.64 -41.88
C ALA A 25 15.94 -9.79 -42.87
N GLN A 26 16.95 -10.11 -43.67
CA GLN A 26 16.90 -11.22 -44.57
C GLN A 26 17.42 -12.46 -43.85
N VAL A 27 16.69 -13.59 -43.97
CA VAL A 27 17.08 -14.87 -43.37
C VAL A 27 17.45 -15.83 -44.49
N TYR A 28 18.64 -16.37 -44.35
CA TYR A 28 19.16 -17.38 -45.29
C TYR A 28 19.08 -18.78 -44.67
N VAL A 29 18.69 -19.77 -45.45
CA VAL A 29 18.61 -21.17 -45.01
C VAL A 29 19.47 -22.06 -45.92
N TRP A 30 20.24 -22.97 -45.34
CA TRP A 30 20.94 -24.01 -46.03
C TRP A 30 20.93 -25.32 -45.22
N ARG A 31 21.33 -26.40 -45.88
CA ARG A 31 21.47 -27.69 -45.21
C ARG A 31 22.94 -27.97 -44.94
N SER A 32 23.26 -28.27 -43.69
CA SER A 32 24.63 -28.67 -43.32
C SER A 32 24.99 -30.04 -43.92
N GLU A 33 26.27 -30.42 -43.88
CA GLU A 33 26.75 -31.73 -44.31
C GLU A 33 26.09 -32.90 -43.57
N GLN A 34 25.62 -32.65 -42.32
CA GLN A 34 24.88 -33.62 -41.51
C GLN A 34 23.38 -33.58 -41.78
N GLY A 35 22.93 -32.85 -42.80
CA GLY A 35 21.53 -32.79 -43.20
C GLY A 35 20.62 -31.88 -42.37
N VAL A 36 21.16 -31.11 -41.41
CA VAL A 36 20.43 -30.22 -40.55
C VAL A 36 20.21 -28.87 -41.24
N LEU A 37 18.99 -28.29 -41.12
CA LEU A 37 18.70 -26.95 -41.61
C LEU A 37 19.34 -25.91 -40.66
N VAL A 38 20.12 -25.00 -41.24
CA VAL A 38 20.78 -23.91 -40.54
C VAL A 38 20.19 -22.58 -41.03
N PHE A 39 19.86 -21.70 -40.15
CA PHE A 39 19.33 -20.35 -40.45
C PHE A 39 20.37 -19.29 -40.03
N SER A 40 20.53 -18.27 -40.85
CA SER A 40 21.48 -17.18 -40.58
C SER A 40 20.96 -15.87 -41.20
N ASP A 41 21.35 -14.76 -40.62
CA ASP A 41 21.19 -13.40 -41.14
C ASP A 41 22.28 -13.01 -42.16
N SER A 42 23.29 -13.87 -42.33
CA SER A 42 24.41 -13.61 -43.24
C SER A 42 24.36 -14.54 -44.44
N PRO A 43 24.54 -14.03 -45.68
CA PRO A 43 24.53 -14.86 -46.91
C PRO A 43 25.71 -15.80 -46.91
N LYS A 44 25.49 -17.06 -47.34
CA LYS A 44 26.50 -18.08 -47.56
C LYS A 44 26.34 -18.69 -48.96
N PRO A 45 27.44 -19.07 -49.65
CA PRO A 45 27.32 -19.78 -50.94
C PRO A 45 26.47 -21.05 -50.81
N GLY A 46 25.42 -21.14 -51.63
CA GLY A 46 24.47 -22.26 -51.59
C GLY A 46 23.29 -22.13 -50.62
N ALA A 47 23.22 -21.03 -49.88
CA ALA A 47 22.03 -20.72 -49.06
C ALA A 47 20.91 -20.12 -49.92
N VAL A 48 19.68 -20.47 -49.58
CA VAL A 48 18.46 -19.92 -50.21
C VAL A 48 17.91 -18.81 -49.29
N GLU A 49 17.61 -17.67 -49.85
CA GLU A 49 16.95 -16.58 -49.17
C GLU A 49 15.51 -17.00 -48.83
N LEU A 50 15.15 -16.89 -47.56
CA LEU A 50 13.81 -17.17 -47.08
C LEU A 50 13.01 -15.88 -46.99
N ASP A 51 11.97 -15.76 -47.81
CA ASP A 51 10.99 -14.66 -47.65
C ASP A 51 10.13 -14.95 -46.42
N VAL A 52 10.52 -14.31 -45.30
CA VAL A 52 9.76 -14.40 -44.05
C VAL A 52 8.56 -13.46 -44.17
N LYS A 53 7.41 -14.02 -44.54
CA LYS A 53 6.15 -13.26 -44.45
C LYS A 53 5.98 -12.68 -43.05
N GLU A 54 5.51 -11.44 -43.00
CA GLU A 54 5.25 -10.78 -41.73
C GLU A 54 4.48 -11.69 -40.78
N PRO A 55 4.87 -11.77 -39.50
CA PRO A 55 4.15 -12.61 -38.55
C PRO A 55 2.69 -12.18 -38.52
N ASN A 56 1.78 -13.15 -38.56
CA ASN A 56 0.35 -12.91 -38.47
C ASN A 56 0.04 -12.29 -37.09
N THR A 57 0.14 -10.97 -37.00
CA THR A 57 -0.20 -10.24 -35.78
C THR A 57 -1.69 -10.30 -35.59
N ILE A 58 -2.13 -11.21 -34.73
CA ILE A 58 -3.50 -11.23 -34.24
C ILE A 58 -3.66 -9.95 -33.43
N LYS A 59 -4.35 -8.96 -33.99
CA LYS A 59 -4.84 -7.81 -33.24
C LYS A 59 -5.89 -8.34 -32.27
N SER A 60 -5.44 -8.88 -31.14
CA SER A 60 -6.32 -9.24 -30.04
C SER A 60 -6.85 -7.92 -29.46
N SER A 61 -8.09 -7.59 -29.75
CA SER A 61 -8.82 -6.56 -29.03
C SER A 61 -9.22 -7.13 -27.66
N ILE A 62 -8.22 -7.45 -26.84
CA ILE A 62 -8.47 -7.75 -25.44
C ILE A 62 -8.93 -6.45 -24.83
N ASP A 63 -10.19 -6.42 -24.40
CA ASP A 63 -10.72 -5.32 -23.61
C ASP A 63 -9.99 -5.30 -22.26
N THR A 64 -8.99 -4.44 -22.14
CA THR A 64 -8.21 -4.25 -20.92
C THR A 64 -8.88 -3.31 -19.93
N SER A 65 -10.10 -2.83 -20.22
CA SER A 65 -10.85 -1.92 -19.34
C SER A 65 -11.12 -2.54 -17.96
N ILE A 66 -11.16 -3.88 -17.87
CA ILE A 66 -11.26 -4.63 -16.61
C ILE A 66 -10.02 -4.41 -15.72
N LEU A 67 -8.87 -4.07 -16.30
CA LEU A 67 -7.63 -3.80 -15.57
C LEU A 67 -7.54 -2.34 -15.12
N ASP A 68 -8.39 -1.47 -15.65
CA ASP A 68 -8.55 -0.10 -15.17
C ASP A 68 -9.30 -0.08 -13.84
N ILE A 69 -8.68 -0.66 -12.80
CA ILE A 69 -9.11 -0.52 -11.42
C ILE A 69 -8.89 0.95 -11.05
N LYS A 70 -9.87 1.79 -11.38
CA LYS A 70 -9.92 3.13 -10.78
C LYS A 70 -9.97 2.91 -9.27
N PRO A 71 -9.01 3.41 -8.49
CA PRO A 71 -9.06 3.26 -7.06
C PRO A 71 -10.37 3.92 -6.59
N LYS A 72 -11.34 3.07 -6.23
CA LYS A 72 -12.57 3.54 -5.59
C LYS A 72 -12.11 4.27 -4.34
N ALA A 73 -12.41 5.56 -4.26
CA ALA A 73 -12.13 6.32 -3.04
C ALA A 73 -12.77 5.56 -1.89
N ILE A 74 -11.94 4.89 -1.09
CA ILE A 74 -12.40 4.20 0.12
C ILE A 74 -12.75 5.33 1.06
N ASN A 75 -14.03 5.68 1.14
CA ASN A 75 -14.55 6.51 2.22
C ASN A 75 -14.33 5.70 3.50
N ASN A 76 -13.22 5.99 4.17
CA ASN A 76 -12.89 5.38 5.46
C ASN A 76 -13.82 5.98 6.51
N ASN A 77 -15.07 5.53 6.53
CA ASN A 77 -15.98 5.80 7.64
C ASN A 77 -15.52 4.91 8.80
N TYR A 78 -14.52 5.39 9.54
CA TYR A 78 -14.06 4.70 10.74
C TYR A 78 -15.14 4.81 11.81
N GLN A 79 -15.58 3.66 12.31
CA GLN A 79 -16.41 3.58 13.50
C GLN A 79 -15.59 2.90 14.59
N VAL A 80 -15.58 3.50 15.77
CA VAL A 80 -14.90 2.99 16.97
C VAL A 80 -15.97 2.70 17.99
N GLU A 81 -15.95 1.50 18.56
CA GLU A 81 -16.91 1.06 19.57
C GLU A 81 -16.15 0.41 20.73
N ILE A 82 -16.62 0.61 21.96
CA ILE A 82 -16.12 -0.09 23.13
C ILE A 82 -17.02 -1.31 23.35
N ILE A 83 -16.43 -2.51 23.27
CA ILE A 83 -17.13 -3.77 23.45
C ILE A 83 -17.11 -4.20 24.92
N GLN A 84 -16.03 -3.90 25.62
CA GLN A 84 -15.90 -4.18 27.05
C GLN A 84 -15.22 -3.00 27.76
N PRO A 85 -15.71 -2.63 28.95
CA PRO A 85 -16.92 -3.10 29.59
C PRO A 85 -18.18 -2.61 28.86
N GLU A 86 -19.31 -3.28 29.08
CA GLU A 86 -20.61 -2.79 28.66
C GLU A 86 -20.98 -1.52 29.43
N ASP A 87 -21.87 -0.70 28.85
CA ASP A 87 -22.33 0.51 29.55
C ASP A 87 -22.99 0.15 30.87
N LYS A 88 -22.65 0.90 31.92
CA LYS A 88 -23.08 0.69 33.32
C LYS A 88 -22.67 -0.63 33.95
N ALA A 89 -21.67 -1.31 33.40
CA ALA A 89 -21.11 -2.54 33.95
C ALA A 89 -20.48 -2.30 35.34
N THR A 90 -20.63 -3.26 36.21
CA THR A 90 -19.97 -3.28 37.52
C THR A 90 -18.75 -4.21 37.50
N ILE A 91 -17.58 -3.64 37.75
CA ILE A 91 -16.30 -4.38 37.80
C ILE A 91 -15.84 -4.50 39.25
N ARG A 92 -15.63 -5.74 39.71
CA ARG A 92 -15.10 -6.02 41.06
C ARG A 92 -13.65 -6.40 40.97
N SER A 93 -12.78 -5.52 41.47
CA SER A 93 -11.34 -5.74 41.44
C SER A 93 -10.68 -5.04 42.63
N ASN A 94 -10.09 -5.79 43.54
CA ASN A 94 -9.43 -5.23 44.72
C ASN A 94 -8.21 -4.40 44.37
N ILE A 95 -7.54 -4.74 43.28
CA ILE A 95 -6.37 -3.98 42.76
C ILE A 95 -6.78 -2.84 41.81
N GLY A 96 -8.09 -2.63 41.56
CA GLY A 96 -8.58 -1.62 40.65
C GLY A 96 -8.18 -1.87 39.21
N SER A 97 -8.23 -3.13 38.74
CA SER A 97 -7.89 -3.48 37.36
C SER A 97 -9.15 -3.77 36.56
N ALA A 98 -9.18 -3.29 35.31
CA ALA A 98 -10.23 -3.55 34.35
C ALA A 98 -9.65 -3.71 32.95
N TYR A 99 -10.27 -4.54 32.11
CA TYR A 99 -9.98 -4.66 30.71
C TYR A 99 -10.94 -3.79 29.91
N VAL A 100 -10.39 -3.03 28.98
CA VAL A 100 -11.18 -2.26 28.02
C VAL A 100 -10.82 -2.74 26.63
N THR A 101 -11.82 -3.21 25.90
CA THR A 101 -11.63 -3.71 24.52
C THR A 101 -12.51 -2.92 23.59
N GLY A 102 -11.93 -2.39 22.54
CA GLY A 102 -12.65 -1.71 21.47
C GLY A 102 -12.62 -2.48 20.17
N GLN A 103 -13.54 -2.16 19.28
CA GLN A 103 -13.61 -2.64 17.91
C GLN A 103 -13.60 -1.45 16.96
N ILE A 104 -12.92 -1.63 15.81
CA ILE A 104 -12.90 -0.66 14.72
C ILE A 104 -13.50 -1.32 13.50
N ASN A 105 -14.64 -0.81 13.03
CA ASN A 105 -15.36 -1.31 11.87
C ASN A 105 -14.84 -0.67 10.59
N SER A 106 -13.60 -0.94 10.23
CA SER A 106 -12.98 -0.54 8.97
C SER A 106 -11.63 -1.23 8.79
N ILE A 107 -11.13 -1.24 7.56
CA ILE A 107 -9.75 -1.67 7.30
C ILE A 107 -8.81 -0.66 7.95
N VAL A 108 -8.14 -1.08 9.03
CA VAL A 108 -7.17 -0.25 9.74
C VAL A 108 -5.93 -0.12 8.86
N LYS A 109 -5.63 1.11 8.44
CA LYS A 109 -4.42 1.42 7.68
C LYS A 109 -3.21 1.46 8.63
N PRO A 110 -1.99 1.14 8.14
CA PRO A 110 -0.77 1.36 8.90
C PRO A 110 -0.64 2.82 9.36
N GLY A 111 -0.14 3.04 10.58
CA GLY A 111 0.06 4.39 11.16
C GLY A 111 -1.12 4.90 11.98
N LEU A 112 -2.24 4.18 12.03
CA LEU A 112 -3.33 4.54 12.94
C LEU A 112 -3.03 4.07 14.37
N THR A 113 -3.41 4.87 15.35
CA THR A 113 -3.27 4.57 16.78
C THR A 113 -4.57 4.85 17.53
N ILE A 114 -4.76 4.18 18.65
CA ILE A 114 -5.93 4.32 19.51
C ILE A 114 -5.51 4.95 20.82
N GLN A 115 -6.19 6.02 21.23
CA GLN A 115 -6.07 6.66 22.53
C GLN A 115 -7.29 6.31 23.37
N LEU A 116 -7.06 5.76 24.55
CA LEU A 116 -8.10 5.61 25.57
C LEU A 116 -8.13 6.87 26.45
N TYR A 117 -9.30 7.33 26.76
CA TYR A 117 -9.58 8.37 27.76
C TYR A 117 -10.29 7.72 28.94
N LEU A 118 -9.89 8.08 30.13
CA LEU A 118 -10.51 7.73 31.38
C LEU A 118 -10.85 9.04 32.13
N ASP A 119 -12.10 9.26 32.44
CA ASP A 119 -12.60 10.47 33.08
C ASP A 119 -12.10 11.74 32.37
N ASP A 120 -12.27 11.74 31.04
CA ASP A 120 -11.82 12.78 30.08
C ASP A 120 -10.31 13.03 30.02
N LYS A 121 -9.49 12.27 30.74
CA LYS A 121 -8.04 12.35 30.69
C LYS A 121 -7.44 11.25 29.83
N PRO A 122 -6.41 11.53 29.01
CA PRO A 122 -5.75 10.49 28.23
C PRO A 122 -5.11 9.45 29.16
N TYR A 123 -5.47 8.19 28.97
CA TYR A 123 -4.93 7.06 29.72
C TYR A 123 -3.78 6.44 28.96
N LYS A 124 -2.56 6.59 29.43
CA LYS A 124 -1.31 6.16 28.77
C LYS A 124 -1.12 6.81 27.41
N LYS A 125 -0.09 6.35 26.67
CA LYS A 125 0.18 6.78 25.30
C LYS A 125 -0.72 6.03 24.31
N PRO A 126 -0.98 6.61 23.13
CA PRO A 126 -1.69 5.91 22.07
C PRO A 126 -0.96 4.60 21.67
N GLN A 127 -1.72 3.59 21.31
CA GLN A 127 -1.22 2.26 20.91
C GLN A 127 -1.92 1.77 19.65
N THR A 128 -1.37 0.74 19.00
CA THR A 128 -1.91 0.21 17.73
C THR A 128 -3.01 -0.83 17.91
N HIS A 129 -3.14 -1.38 19.11
CA HIS A 129 -4.16 -2.38 19.45
C HIS A 129 -5.29 -1.76 20.28
N SER A 130 -6.48 -2.32 20.19
CA SER A 130 -7.71 -1.78 20.78
C SER A 130 -7.99 -2.30 22.20
N THR A 131 -7.07 -3.05 22.81
CA THR A 131 -7.23 -3.59 24.17
C THR A 131 -6.33 -2.83 25.15
N PHE A 132 -6.93 -2.29 26.20
CA PHE A 132 -6.25 -1.59 27.27
C PHE A 132 -6.49 -2.29 28.60
N ILE A 133 -5.47 -2.26 29.45
CA ILE A 133 -5.57 -2.72 30.85
C ILE A 133 -5.50 -1.50 31.74
N LEU A 134 -6.64 -1.18 32.35
CA LEU A 134 -6.71 -0.19 33.41
C LEU A 134 -6.10 -0.78 34.70
N ARG A 135 -5.38 0.02 35.43
CA ARG A 135 -4.73 -0.38 36.70
C ARG A 135 -4.88 0.71 37.75
N ASN A 136 -5.09 0.26 38.97
CA ASN A 136 -5.22 1.13 40.13
C ASN A 136 -6.31 2.20 39.97
N ILE A 137 -7.44 1.82 39.38
CA ILE A 137 -8.62 2.69 39.26
C ILE A 137 -9.32 2.70 40.62
N ASP A 138 -9.69 3.89 41.06
CA ASP A 138 -10.37 4.07 42.32
C ASP A 138 -11.75 3.44 42.31
N ARG A 139 -12.38 3.32 43.49
CA ARG A 139 -13.77 2.90 43.56
C ARG A 139 -14.68 4.05 43.11
N GLY A 140 -15.78 3.72 42.49
CA GLY A 140 -16.79 4.69 42.03
C GLY A 140 -17.16 4.54 40.58
N GLU A 141 -17.82 5.57 40.09
CA GLU A 141 -18.19 5.69 38.69
C GLU A 141 -17.02 6.25 37.87
N HIS A 142 -16.77 5.64 36.72
CA HIS A 142 -15.78 6.05 35.76
C HIS A 142 -16.34 6.06 34.36
N GLN A 143 -15.84 6.95 33.54
CA GLN A 143 -16.19 7.07 32.13
C GLN A 143 -14.99 6.79 31.24
N ILE A 144 -15.21 6.02 30.20
CA ILE A 144 -14.20 5.71 29.20
C ILE A 144 -14.69 6.06 27.80
N LYS A 145 -13.74 6.50 26.98
CA LYS A 145 -13.95 6.82 25.56
C LYS A 145 -12.69 6.46 24.77
N MET A 146 -12.86 5.89 23.58
CA MET A 146 -11.74 5.63 22.67
C MET A 146 -11.75 6.60 21.51
N ALA A 147 -10.58 7.05 21.10
CA ALA A 147 -10.37 7.87 19.93
C ALA A 147 -9.36 7.18 18.99
N LEU A 148 -9.67 7.13 17.72
CA LEU A 148 -8.76 6.71 16.66
C LEU A 148 -8.02 7.93 16.15
N LEU A 149 -6.70 7.83 16.10
CA LEU A 149 -5.78 8.89 15.68
C LEU A 149 -5.10 8.49 14.38
N ASN A 150 -4.88 9.46 13.50
CA ASN A 150 -4.06 9.25 12.33
C ASN A 150 -2.55 9.35 12.66
N ASP A 151 -1.70 9.17 11.65
CA ASP A 151 -0.24 9.28 11.71
C ASP A 151 0.28 10.65 12.22
N LYS A 152 -0.55 11.70 12.08
CA LYS A 152 -0.27 13.06 12.58
C LYS A 152 -0.82 13.32 13.99
N GLY A 153 -1.36 12.29 14.65
CA GLY A 153 -1.97 12.43 15.98
C GLY A 153 -3.34 13.12 15.99
N LYS A 154 -3.95 13.36 14.82
CA LYS A 154 -5.28 13.95 14.74
C LYS A 154 -6.35 12.90 14.94
N VAL A 155 -7.37 13.19 15.76
CA VAL A 155 -8.56 12.33 15.94
C VAL A 155 -9.37 12.28 14.66
N ILE A 156 -9.64 11.07 14.18
CA ILE A 156 -10.43 10.78 12.96
C ILE A 156 -11.73 10.04 13.25
N ALA A 157 -11.85 9.41 14.40
CA ALA A 157 -13.10 8.80 14.90
C ALA A 157 -13.06 8.68 16.42
N THR A 158 -14.22 8.64 17.04
CA THR A 158 -14.37 8.42 18.50
C THR A 158 -15.52 7.45 18.77
N SER A 159 -15.39 6.69 19.85
CA SER A 159 -16.48 5.88 20.37
C SER A 159 -17.51 6.73 21.12
N SER A 160 -18.67 6.16 21.37
CA SER A 160 -19.55 6.60 22.46
C SER A 160 -18.81 6.52 23.79
N THR A 161 -19.21 7.34 24.77
CA THR A 161 -18.74 7.22 26.14
C THR A 161 -19.45 6.04 26.81
N VAL A 162 -18.67 5.21 27.49
CA VAL A 162 -19.14 4.08 28.28
C VAL A 162 -18.87 4.34 29.74
N THR A 163 -19.87 4.18 30.60
CA THR A 163 -19.76 4.33 32.05
C THR A 163 -19.61 2.94 32.67
N PHE A 164 -18.72 2.81 33.64
CA PHE A 164 -18.61 1.59 34.47
C PHE A 164 -18.39 1.93 35.95
N TYR A 165 -18.70 0.99 36.82
CA TYR A 165 -18.59 1.15 38.26
C TYR A 165 -17.48 0.23 38.80
N MET A 166 -16.44 0.79 39.42
CA MET A 166 -15.36 0.05 40.03
C MET A 166 -15.67 -0.23 41.52
N HIS A 167 -15.79 -1.50 41.87
CA HIS A 167 -15.94 -1.94 43.25
C HIS A 167 -14.61 -2.54 43.74
N ARG A 168 -14.09 -1.95 44.82
CA ARG A 168 -12.89 -2.44 45.53
C ARG A 168 -13.28 -2.77 46.97
N THR A 169 -12.82 -3.91 47.46
CA THR A 169 -13.05 -4.27 48.87
C THR A 169 -12.37 -3.28 49.79
N SER A 170 -13.08 -2.80 50.80
CA SER A 170 -12.50 -1.97 51.85
C SER A 170 -11.83 -2.92 52.85
N VAL A 171 -10.53 -2.83 53.01
CA VAL A 171 -9.85 -3.49 54.16
C VAL A 171 -10.08 -2.57 55.35
N ASN A 172 -11.08 -2.88 56.17
CA ASN A 172 -11.18 -2.26 57.47
C ASN A 172 -9.95 -2.69 58.26
N LYS A 173 -9.00 -1.82 58.48
CA LYS A 173 -7.99 -2.04 59.55
C LYS A 173 -8.78 -2.01 60.86
N VAL A 174 -8.98 -3.18 61.44
CA VAL A 174 -9.37 -3.33 62.85
C VAL A 174 -8.14 -2.88 63.65
N ASN A 175 -8.24 -1.72 64.30
CA ASN A 175 -7.27 -1.28 65.31
C ASN A 175 -7.42 -2.15 66.56
#